data_33054851b21bf4f6e5c05226811ab74e
#
_entry.id   33054851b21bf4f6e5c05226811ab74e
#
_cell.length_a   1.000
_cell.length_b   1.000
_cell.length_c   1.000
_cell.angle_alpha   90.00
_cell.angle_beta   90.00
_cell.angle_gamma   90.00
#
_symmetry.space_group_name_H-M   'P 1'
#
loop_
_entity.id
_entity.type
_entity.pdbx_description
1 polymer ?
#
loop_
_entity_poly.entity_id
_entity_poly.type
_entity_poly.pdbx_seq_one_letter_code
_entity_poly.pdbx_strand_id
1 'polypeptide(L)'
;MIRKIEIECANKKYKASFNWTNQVLKQYEHHRIGVEGINILAKLLSESIIDKGYVTSRVVIPEQDLSLGTLKFIIIPGTIHDIRFAQDTWGTWRNAFPAGPGKLLNIRDLEQGLEQMKRVPNQDVTMQLVPGTNPGESDVVIDVKRGDKPWTVGLSIDDSGTESTGRLQATANIALYNPTGLNDIMSYSYTKDAEGNDSAYGTKNYYFSYSLPYKDYTFSVSKYRNRFYQTVPSLSLIHI
;
A
#
# COMPACT_ATOMS: atom_id res chain seq x y z
N MET A 1 16.87 -44.26 2.83
CA MET A 1 15.56 -43.94 2.27
C MET A 1 14.85 -43.01 3.24
N ILE A 2 14.46 -41.83 2.81
CA ILE A 2 13.70 -40.87 3.62
C ILE A 2 12.23 -41.27 3.60
N ARG A 3 11.69 -41.59 4.78
CA ARG A 3 10.30 -42.02 4.96
C ARG A 3 9.37 -40.84 5.24
N LYS A 4 9.91 -39.82 5.95
CA LYS A 4 9.14 -38.68 6.41
C LYS A 4 9.99 -37.42 6.35
N ILE A 5 9.39 -36.30 5.94
CA ILE A 5 10.02 -34.97 5.99
C ILE A 5 9.25 -34.15 7.02
N GLU A 6 9.97 -33.66 8.02
CA GLU A 6 9.41 -32.80 9.06
C GLU A 6 9.94 -31.37 8.90
N ILE A 7 9.03 -30.40 8.93
CA ILE A 7 9.39 -28.98 8.88
C ILE A 7 8.95 -28.34 10.19
N GLU A 8 9.91 -27.85 10.93
CA GLU A 8 9.68 -27.19 12.20
C GLU A 8 9.95 -25.68 12.05
N CYS A 9 9.22 -24.86 12.79
CA CYS A 9 9.49 -23.43 12.90
C CYS A 9 10.18 -23.16 14.21
N ALA A 10 11.35 -22.52 14.19
CA ALA A 10 12.14 -22.20 15.38
C ALA A 10 11.34 -21.36 16.40
N ASN A 11 10.40 -20.54 15.92
CA ASN A 11 9.51 -19.80 16.78
C ASN A 11 8.06 -20.31 16.64
N LYS A 12 7.55 -20.93 17.71
CA LYS A 12 6.20 -21.51 17.76
C LYS A 12 5.08 -20.52 17.43
N LYS A 13 5.27 -19.22 17.72
CA LYS A 13 4.32 -18.14 17.42
C LYS A 13 3.98 -18.07 15.94
N TYR A 14 4.94 -18.36 15.06
CA TYR A 14 4.79 -18.22 13.61
C TYR A 14 4.61 -19.57 12.88
N LYS A 15 4.52 -20.67 13.61
CA LYS A 15 4.35 -22.00 13.02
C LYS A 15 3.19 -22.09 12.04
N ALA A 16 2.05 -21.49 12.40
CA ALA A 16 0.85 -21.50 11.55
C ALA A 16 1.08 -20.83 10.19
N SER A 17 1.88 -19.78 10.14
CA SER A 17 2.20 -19.04 8.91
C SER A 17 3.02 -19.87 7.90
N PHE A 18 3.69 -20.95 8.36
CA PHE A 18 4.51 -21.82 7.53
C PHE A 18 3.93 -23.24 7.34
N ASN A 19 2.72 -23.53 7.82
CA ASN A 19 2.12 -24.86 7.72
C ASN A 19 2.00 -25.37 6.27
N TRP A 20 1.82 -24.48 5.31
CA TRP A 20 1.76 -24.80 3.88
C TRP A 20 3.05 -25.40 3.34
N THR A 21 4.20 -25.15 3.97
CA THR A 21 5.50 -25.67 3.54
C THR A 21 5.58 -27.19 3.59
N ASN A 22 4.81 -27.84 4.46
CA ASN A 22 4.74 -29.30 4.53
C ASN A 22 4.23 -29.91 3.20
N GLN A 23 3.37 -29.21 2.46
CA GLN A 23 2.86 -29.69 1.18
C GLN A 23 3.92 -29.61 0.08
N VAL A 24 4.85 -28.64 0.15
CA VAL A 24 5.91 -28.44 -0.84
C VAL A 24 6.83 -29.65 -0.95
N LEU A 25 7.19 -30.25 0.19
CA LEU A 25 8.13 -31.36 0.24
C LEU A 25 7.50 -32.74 0.32
N LYS A 26 6.18 -32.85 0.51
CA LYS A 26 5.47 -34.12 0.70
C LYS A 26 5.69 -35.10 -0.44
N GLN A 27 5.80 -34.64 -1.69
CA GLN A 27 6.01 -35.47 -2.86
C GLN A 27 7.38 -36.17 -2.88
N TYR A 28 8.33 -35.72 -2.07
CA TYR A 28 9.68 -36.28 -1.99
C TYR A 28 9.86 -37.30 -0.86
N GLU A 29 8.82 -37.58 -0.10
CA GLU A 29 8.82 -38.67 0.87
C GLU A 29 8.92 -40.02 0.16
N HIS A 30 9.43 -41.03 0.86
CA HIS A 30 9.64 -42.39 0.35
C HIS A 30 10.68 -42.55 -0.79
N HIS A 31 11.53 -41.51 -0.99
CA HIS A 31 12.61 -41.54 -1.98
C HIS A 31 13.98 -41.79 -1.32
N ARG A 32 14.93 -42.28 -2.13
CA ARG A 32 16.34 -42.32 -1.72
C ARG A 32 16.97 -40.99 -2.04
N ILE A 33 17.26 -40.21 -1.02
CA ILE A 33 17.80 -38.87 -1.12
C ILE A 33 19.19 -38.85 -0.47
N GLY A 34 20.22 -38.50 -1.24
CA GLY A 34 21.57 -38.27 -0.75
C GLY A 34 21.77 -36.83 -0.27
N VAL A 35 22.98 -36.51 0.14
CA VAL A 35 23.34 -35.18 0.70
C VAL A 35 23.00 -34.05 -0.29
N GLU A 36 23.33 -34.23 -1.58
CA GLU A 36 23.02 -33.24 -2.62
C GLU A 36 21.49 -33.04 -2.75
N GLY A 37 20.73 -34.13 -2.72
CA GLY A 37 19.28 -34.07 -2.77
C GLY A 37 18.67 -33.33 -1.58
N ILE A 38 19.23 -33.50 -0.37
CA ILE A 38 18.80 -32.74 0.82
C ILE A 38 19.04 -31.24 0.64
N ASN A 39 20.19 -30.85 0.08
CA ASN A 39 20.50 -29.45 -0.20
C ASN A 39 19.54 -28.87 -1.27
N ILE A 40 19.21 -29.65 -2.29
CA ILE A 40 18.21 -29.25 -3.31
C ILE A 40 16.83 -29.03 -2.67
N LEU A 41 16.40 -29.92 -1.76
CA LEU A 41 15.13 -29.77 -1.05
C LEU A 41 15.12 -28.52 -0.13
N ALA A 42 16.24 -28.26 0.55
CA ALA A 42 16.39 -27.05 1.37
C ALA A 42 16.30 -25.77 0.51
N LYS A 43 16.93 -25.80 -0.66
CA LYS A 43 16.88 -24.69 -1.64
C LYS A 43 15.45 -24.49 -2.15
N LEU A 44 14.77 -25.55 -2.57
CA LEU A 44 13.38 -25.53 -3.05
C LEU A 44 12.44 -24.93 -1.98
N LEU A 45 12.61 -25.37 -0.73
CA LEU A 45 11.83 -24.85 0.39
C LEU A 45 12.11 -23.35 0.63
N SER A 46 13.38 -22.95 0.57
CA SER A 46 13.80 -21.55 0.72
C SER A 46 13.22 -20.67 -0.39
N GLU A 47 13.29 -21.10 -1.64
CA GLU A 47 12.71 -20.39 -2.78
C GLU A 47 11.18 -20.25 -2.62
N SER A 48 10.50 -21.32 -2.22
CA SER A 48 9.06 -21.27 -1.97
C SER A 48 8.67 -20.29 -0.86
N ILE A 49 9.51 -20.14 0.17
CA ILE A 49 9.31 -19.18 1.26
C ILE A 49 9.52 -17.75 0.77
N ILE A 50 10.56 -17.52 -0.04
CA ILE A 50 10.86 -16.22 -0.66
C ILE A 50 9.73 -15.81 -1.62
N ASP A 51 9.24 -16.72 -2.45
CA ASP A 51 8.14 -16.48 -3.39
C ASP A 51 6.83 -16.06 -2.69
N LYS A 52 6.64 -16.50 -1.45
CA LYS A 52 5.54 -16.07 -0.58
C LYS A 52 5.79 -14.71 0.09
N GLY A 53 6.95 -14.10 -0.16
CA GLY A 53 7.30 -12.79 0.37
C GLY A 53 8.12 -12.79 1.67
N TYR A 54 8.45 -13.95 2.25
CA TYR A 54 9.21 -14.05 3.49
C TYR A 54 10.73 -14.02 3.24
N VAL A 55 11.20 -12.94 2.63
CA VAL A 55 12.55 -12.80 2.07
C VAL A 55 13.69 -12.86 3.10
N THR A 56 13.41 -12.62 4.38
CA THR A 56 14.39 -12.68 5.47
C THR A 56 14.32 -13.97 6.29
N SER A 57 13.33 -14.83 6.01
CA SER A 57 13.23 -16.15 6.64
C SER A 57 14.23 -17.12 6.02
N ARG A 58 14.78 -18.01 6.82
CA ARG A 58 15.83 -18.95 6.40
C ARG A 58 15.44 -20.38 6.72
N VAL A 59 15.87 -21.31 5.87
CA VAL A 59 15.77 -22.74 6.10
C VAL A 59 17.14 -23.27 6.53
N VAL A 60 17.16 -24.02 7.59
CA VAL A 60 18.38 -24.65 8.16
C VAL A 60 18.18 -26.14 8.22
N ILE A 61 19.22 -26.89 7.94
CA ILE A 61 19.28 -28.34 8.13
C ILE A 61 20.02 -28.55 9.46
N PRO A 62 19.34 -29.01 10.52
CA PRO A 62 20.01 -29.31 11.78
C PRO A 62 20.89 -30.57 11.65
N GLU A 63 21.88 -30.71 12.53
CA GLU A 63 22.56 -31.99 12.72
C GLU A 63 21.52 -33.04 13.11
N GLN A 64 21.48 -34.16 12.37
CA GLN A 64 20.46 -35.17 12.55
C GLN A 64 20.91 -36.56 12.10
N ASP A 65 20.38 -37.58 12.75
CA ASP A 65 20.57 -38.98 12.34
C ASP A 65 19.45 -39.38 11.36
N LEU A 66 19.84 -39.72 10.14
CA LEU A 66 18.91 -40.17 9.09
C LEU A 66 18.64 -41.68 9.08
N SER A 67 19.21 -42.42 10.02
CA SER A 67 19.04 -43.88 10.15
C SER A 67 17.58 -44.29 10.31
N LEU A 68 16.78 -43.44 11.02
CA LEU A 68 15.34 -43.62 11.22
C LEU A 68 14.48 -43.21 10.02
N GLY A 69 15.09 -42.66 8.99
CA GLY A 69 14.41 -42.25 7.76
C GLY A 69 13.59 -40.94 7.89
N THR A 70 13.81 -40.16 8.93
CA THR A 70 13.18 -38.84 9.12
C THR A 70 14.17 -37.75 8.76
N LEU A 71 13.80 -36.86 7.84
CA LEU A 71 14.56 -35.68 7.46
C LEU A 71 13.88 -34.43 8.04
N LYS A 72 14.62 -33.64 8.82
CA LYS A 72 14.10 -32.43 9.46
C LYS A 72 14.69 -31.19 8.81
N PHE A 73 13.82 -30.20 8.59
CA PHE A 73 14.19 -28.82 8.27
C PHE A 73 13.67 -27.88 9.35
N ILE A 74 14.43 -26.85 9.65
CA ILE A 74 14.02 -25.81 10.60
C ILE A 74 13.90 -24.48 9.84
N ILE A 75 12.73 -23.84 9.93
CA ILE A 75 12.51 -22.49 9.42
C ILE A 75 12.81 -21.51 10.54
N ILE A 76 13.75 -20.61 10.30
CA ILE A 76 14.01 -19.45 11.15
C ILE A 76 13.22 -18.28 10.56
N PRO A 77 12.13 -17.86 11.20
CA PRO A 77 11.28 -16.79 10.66
C PRO A 77 12.00 -15.44 10.76
N GLY A 78 11.98 -14.68 9.67
CA GLY A 78 12.40 -13.29 9.66
C GLY A 78 11.30 -12.39 10.25
N THR A 79 11.65 -11.49 11.16
CA THR A 79 10.71 -10.60 11.84
C THR A 79 11.12 -9.13 11.71
N ILE A 80 10.14 -8.25 11.79
CA ILE A 80 10.38 -6.81 11.85
C ILE A 80 10.75 -6.46 13.30
N HIS A 81 11.95 -5.91 13.51
CA HIS A 81 12.35 -5.38 14.81
C HIS A 81 11.80 -3.97 14.99
N ASP A 82 12.08 -3.08 14.04
CA ASP A 82 11.59 -1.70 14.06
C ASP A 82 11.25 -1.19 12.66
N ILE A 83 10.37 -0.18 12.59
CA ILE A 83 10.07 0.59 11.39
C ILE A 83 10.27 2.05 11.75
N ARG A 84 11.23 2.71 11.10
CA ARG A 84 11.59 4.09 11.40
C ARG A 84 11.90 4.89 10.15
N PHE A 85 11.78 6.19 10.25
CA PHE A 85 12.25 7.09 9.21
C PHE A 85 13.78 7.24 9.28
N ALA A 86 14.41 7.41 8.12
CA ALA A 86 15.84 7.68 8.02
C ALA A 86 16.22 9.03 8.62
N GLN A 87 15.31 10.01 8.51
CA GLN A 87 15.46 11.37 9.04
C GLN A 87 14.15 11.77 9.72
N ASP A 88 14.21 12.80 10.58
CA ASP A 88 13.01 13.38 11.16
C ASP A 88 12.08 13.90 10.06
N THR A 89 10.85 13.42 10.07
CA THR A 89 9.91 13.61 8.98
C THR A 89 8.49 13.80 9.51
N TRP A 90 7.78 14.81 8.98
CA TRP A 90 6.37 15.01 9.29
C TRP A 90 5.52 13.81 8.89
N GLY A 91 4.72 13.30 9.82
CA GLY A 91 3.76 12.23 9.57
C GLY A 91 4.15 10.88 10.17
N THR A 92 3.40 9.86 9.80
CA THR A 92 3.54 8.51 10.33
C THR A 92 3.53 7.45 9.24
N TRP A 93 4.21 6.34 9.48
CA TRP A 93 4.12 5.14 8.66
C TRP A 93 3.00 4.18 9.15
N ARG A 94 2.54 4.33 10.41
CA ARG A 94 1.72 3.35 11.13
C ARG A 94 0.36 3.07 10.50
N ASN A 95 -0.23 4.06 9.87
CA ASN A 95 -1.51 3.88 9.17
C ASN A 95 -1.33 3.31 7.75
N ALA A 96 -0.14 3.43 7.17
CA ALA A 96 0.16 2.95 5.83
C ALA A 96 0.56 1.47 5.81
N PHE A 97 1.35 1.01 6.76
CA PHE A 97 1.90 -0.35 6.76
C PHE A 97 0.95 -1.37 7.40
N PRO A 98 0.64 -2.51 6.73
CA PRO A 98 -0.17 -3.60 7.27
C PRO A 98 0.49 -4.29 8.46
N ALA A 99 1.81 -4.48 8.40
CA ALA A 99 2.62 -5.10 9.44
C ALA A 99 3.49 -4.07 10.18
N GLY A 100 3.82 -4.35 11.44
CA GLY A 100 4.66 -3.51 12.28
C GLY A 100 5.65 -4.31 13.11
N PRO A 101 6.38 -3.66 14.05
CA PRO A 101 7.34 -4.32 14.91
C PRO A 101 6.80 -5.57 15.61
N GLY A 102 7.62 -6.62 15.68
CA GLY A 102 7.27 -7.90 16.29
C GLY A 102 6.36 -8.79 15.44
N LYS A 103 6.15 -8.47 14.16
CA LYS A 103 5.44 -9.31 13.18
C LYS A 103 6.42 -9.99 12.24
N LEU A 104 5.96 -11.05 11.54
CA LEU A 104 6.72 -11.63 10.43
C LEU A 104 7.00 -10.56 9.39
N LEU A 105 8.22 -10.54 8.88
CA LEU A 105 8.57 -9.70 7.75
C LEU A 105 8.09 -10.37 6.47
N ASN A 106 7.11 -9.73 5.83
CA ASN A 106 6.70 -10.06 4.47
C ASN A 106 6.92 -8.85 3.57
N ILE A 107 7.67 -9.02 2.51
CA ILE A 107 8.01 -7.92 1.60
C ILE A 107 6.76 -7.30 0.98
N ARG A 108 5.71 -8.08 0.73
CA ARG A 108 4.45 -7.59 0.15
C ARG A 108 3.72 -6.61 1.08
N ASP A 109 3.75 -6.89 2.40
CA ASP A 109 3.16 -5.97 3.40
C ASP A 109 3.95 -4.65 3.44
N LEU A 110 5.28 -4.73 3.28
CA LEU A 110 6.14 -3.55 3.25
C LEU A 110 5.95 -2.74 1.96
N GLU A 111 5.87 -3.41 0.81
CA GLU A 111 5.57 -2.79 -0.47
C GLU A 111 4.20 -2.10 -0.46
N GLN A 112 3.18 -2.76 0.10
CA GLN A 112 1.86 -2.18 0.27
C GLN A 112 1.90 -0.89 1.11
N GLY A 113 2.62 -0.91 2.22
CA GLY A 113 2.81 0.27 3.06
C GLY A 113 3.54 1.40 2.32
N LEU A 114 4.57 1.04 1.56
CA LEU A 114 5.32 1.97 0.74
C LEU A 114 4.44 2.62 -0.34
N GLU A 115 3.62 1.83 -1.04
CA GLU A 115 2.69 2.31 -2.05
C GLU A 115 1.63 3.26 -1.46
N GLN A 116 1.12 2.97 -0.26
CA GLN A 116 0.20 3.87 0.44
C GLN A 116 0.86 5.22 0.76
N MET A 117 2.14 5.24 1.11
CA MET A 117 2.86 6.49 1.35
C MET A 117 3.18 7.22 0.04
N LYS A 118 3.57 6.51 -1.04
CA LYS A 118 3.82 7.07 -2.38
C LYS A 118 2.58 7.66 -3.04
N ARG A 119 1.38 7.28 -2.59
CA ARG A 119 0.12 7.83 -3.07
C ARG A 119 0.02 9.35 -2.88
N VAL A 120 0.73 9.90 -1.90
CA VAL A 120 0.78 11.34 -1.65
C VAL A 120 1.62 12.01 -2.75
N PRO A 121 1.04 12.87 -3.57
CA PRO A 121 1.79 13.58 -4.60
C PRO A 121 2.93 14.42 -4.02
N ASN A 122 3.96 14.68 -4.84
CA ASN A 122 5.11 15.48 -4.45
C ASN A 122 5.95 14.88 -3.30
N GLN A 123 5.89 13.55 -3.16
CA GLN A 123 6.63 12.79 -2.16
C GLN A 123 7.21 11.54 -2.83
N ASP A 124 8.52 11.37 -2.72
CA ASP A 124 9.20 10.13 -3.10
C ASP A 124 9.55 9.35 -1.83
N VAL A 125 9.19 8.07 -1.80
CA VAL A 125 9.37 7.23 -0.62
C VAL A 125 10.12 5.97 -1.04
N THR A 126 11.22 5.70 -0.37
CA THR A 126 11.99 4.47 -0.53
C THR A 126 12.16 3.79 0.81
N MET A 127 12.46 2.49 0.80
CA MET A 127 12.75 1.76 2.02
C MET A 127 14.01 0.90 1.84
N GLN A 128 14.67 0.63 2.96
CA GLN A 128 15.80 -0.27 3.06
C GLN A 128 15.59 -1.22 4.23
N LEU A 129 15.96 -2.49 4.02
CA LEU A 129 16.01 -3.48 5.09
C LEU A 129 17.45 -3.54 5.61
N VAL A 130 17.62 -3.30 6.90
CA VAL A 130 18.90 -3.42 7.57
C VAL A 130 18.80 -4.49 8.67
N PRO A 131 19.89 -5.18 9.02
CA PRO A 131 19.87 -6.13 10.13
C PRO A 131 19.39 -5.47 11.42
N GLY A 132 18.52 -6.16 12.15
CA GLY A 132 18.07 -5.74 13.47
C GLY A 132 19.07 -6.15 14.56
N THR A 133 18.65 -5.99 15.81
CA THR A 133 19.51 -6.22 16.98
C THR A 133 19.81 -7.71 17.19
N ASN A 134 18.84 -8.59 16.93
CA ASN A 134 18.98 -10.03 17.11
C ASN A 134 19.02 -10.78 15.76
N PRO A 135 19.60 -11.99 15.73
CA PRO A 135 19.57 -12.83 14.53
C PRO A 135 18.13 -13.12 14.07
N GLY A 136 17.85 -12.92 12.79
CA GLY A 136 16.52 -13.09 12.19
C GLY A 136 15.61 -11.87 12.30
N GLU A 137 16.06 -10.80 12.94
CA GLU A 137 15.35 -9.52 12.98
C GLU A 137 15.86 -8.57 11.90
N SER A 138 14.99 -7.70 11.41
CA SER A 138 15.32 -6.65 10.45
C SER A 138 14.63 -5.35 10.83
N ASP A 139 15.34 -4.23 10.67
CA ASP A 139 14.75 -2.89 10.73
C ASP A 139 14.36 -2.46 9.32
N VAL A 140 13.22 -1.78 9.23
CA VAL A 140 12.74 -1.14 8.01
C VAL A 140 13.02 0.35 8.13
N VAL A 141 13.94 0.85 7.32
CA VAL A 141 14.31 2.28 7.29
C VAL A 141 13.63 2.92 6.09
N ILE A 142 12.74 3.87 6.34
CA ILE A 142 11.96 4.58 5.34
C ILE A 142 12.60 5.95 5.09
N ASP A 143 12.98 6.21 3.85
CA ASP A 143 13.45 7.53 3.42
C ASP A 143 12.33 8.24 2.65
N VAL A 144 11.99 9.45 3.08
CA VAL A 144 10.92 10.27 2.51
C VAL A 144 11.51 11.58 2.01
N LYS A 145 11.54 11.75 0.70
CA LYS A 145 11.92 12.99 0.05
C LYS A 145 10.67 13.73 -0.39
N ARG A 146 10.49 14.94 0.09
CA ARG A 146 9.36 15.79 -0.27
C ARG A 146 9.80 16.95 -1.13
N GLY A 147 8.95 17.30 -2.09
CA GLY A 147 9.10 18.57 -2.78
C GLY A 147 8.77 19.75 -1.88
N ASP A 148 9.18 20.93 -2.31
CA ASP A 148 9.14 22.18 -1.50
C ASP A 148 7.73 22.59 -1.07
N LYS A 149 6.68 22.17 -1.80
CA LYS A 149 5.32 22.61 -1.55
C LYS A 149 4.38 21.43 -1.26
N PRO A 150 3.84 21.35 -0.03
CA PRO A 150 2.85 20.32 0.33
C PRO A 150 1.44 20.65 -0.19
N TRP A 151 1.34 21.46 -1.21
CA TRP A 151 0.08 21.89 -1.81
C TRP A 151 0.24 22.22 -3.29
N THR A 152 -0.88 22.18 -4.00
CA THR A 152 -0.99 22.65 -5.38
C THR A 152 -2.21 23.53 -5.52
N VAL A 153 -2.07 24.63 -6.24
CA VAL A 153 -3.18 25.51 -6.66
C VAL A 153 -3.22 25.54 -8.18
N GLY A 154 -4.40 25.38 -8.72
CA GLY A 154 -4.64 25.48 -10.17
C GLY A 154 -5.75 26.47 -10.45
N LEU A 155 -5.62 27.20 -11.55
CA LEU A 155 -6.65 28.06 -12.10
C LEU A 155 -6.82 27.70 -13.57
N SER A 156 -8.06 27.54 -14.03
CA SER A 156 -8.38 27.31 -15.43
C SER A 156 -9.60 28.09 -15.83
N ILE A 157 -9.66 28.44 -17.13
CA ILE A 157 -10.83 28.98 -17.79
C ILE A 157 -11.01 28.15 -19.04
N ASP A 158 -12.21 27.65 -19.26
CA ASP A 158 -12.57 26.84 -20.41
C ASP A 158 -14.02 27.13 -20.86
N ASP A 159 -14.38 26.61 -22.02
CA ASP A 159 -15.72 26.77 -22.63
C ASP A 159 -16.58 25.50 -22.48
N SER A 160 -16.38 24.75 -21.39
CA SER A 160 -17.10 23.49 -21.10
C SER A 160 -18.56 23.65 -20.66
N GLY A 161 -19.00 24.87 -20.43
CA GLY A 161 -20.37 25.17 -20.05
C GLY A 161 -21.34 25.15 -21.25
N THR A 162 -22.62 25.41 -20.99
CA THR A 162 -23.65 25.51 -22.02
C THR A 162 -24.14 26.96 -22.16
N GLU A 163 -24.71 27.32 -23.29
CA GLU A 163 -25.27 28.66 -23.54
C GLU A 163 -26.39 29.02 -22.53
N SER A 164 -27.13 28.03 -22.05
CA SER A 164 -28.21 28.22 -21.09
C SER A 164 -27.79 28.43 -19.66
N THR A 165 -26.55 28.00 -19.28
CA THR A 165 -26.01 28.04 -17.90
C THR A 165 -24.69 28.78 -17.77
N GLY A 166 -24.24 29.45 -18.84
CA GLY A 166 -22.93 30.09 -18.96
C GLY A 166 -21.90 29.19 -19.62
N ARG A 167 -21.45 29.57 -20.80
CA ARG A 167 -20.54 28.79 -21.63
C ARG A 167 -19.11 28.78 -21.07
N LEU A 168 -18.64 29.96 -20.67
CA LEU A 168 -17.28 30.14 -20.17
C LEU A 168 -17.23 29.81 -18.68
N GLN A 169 -16.42 28.80 -18.28
CA GLN A 169 -16.28 28.35 -16.92
C GLN A 169 -14.90 28.70 -16.36
N ALA A 170 -14.86 29.31 -15.17
CA ALA A 170 -13.63 29.54 -14.42
C ALA A 170 -13.55 28.57 -13.23
N THR A 171 -12.47 27.85 -13.12
CA THR A 171 -12.24 26.89 -12.04
C THR A 171 -10.99 27.24 -11.24
N ALA A 172 -11.14 27.26 -9.94
CA ALA A 172 -10.04 27.32 -8.97
C ALA A 172 -10.00 26.01 -8.17
N ASN A 173 -8.84 25.39 -8.06
CA ASN A 173 -8.64 24.19 -7.28
C ASN A 173 -7.43 24.32 -6.36
N ILE A 174 -7.53 23.71 -5.20
CA ILE A 174 -6.43 23.57 -4.22
C ILE A 174 -6.38 22.11 -3.76
N ALA A 175 -5.17 21.55 -3.70
CA ALA A 175 -4.92 20.26 -3.08
C ALA A 175 -3.84 20.42 -2.00
N LEU A 176 -4.06 19.76 -0.87
CA LEU A 176 -3.15 19.69 0.27
C LEU A 176 -2.68 18.25 0.43
N TYR A 177 -1.38 18.09 0.57
CA TYR A 177 -0.70 16.80 0.61
C TYR A 177 -0.17 16.52 2.01
N ASN A 178 -0.70 15.45 2.62
CA ASN A 178 -0.37 15.03 3.98
C ASN A 178 -0.56 16.12 5.06
N PRO A 179 -1.70 16.86 5.04
CA PRO A 179 -1.92 17.97 5.97
C PRO A 179 -2.00 17.53 7.43
N THR A 180 -2.47 16.31 7.72
CA THR A 180 -2.58 15.79 9.09
C THR A 180 -1.42 14.89 9.50
N GLY A 181 -0.50 14.55 8.59
CA GLY A 181 0.59 13.60 8.86
C GLY A 181 0.18 12.13 8.71
N LEU A 182 -1.02 11.85 8.23
CA LEU A 182 -1.58 10.50 8.07
C LEU A 182 -1.51 10.01 6.61
N ASN A 183 -0.59 10.52 5.81
CA ASN A 183 -0.49 10.22 4.38
C ASN A 183 -1.80 10.53 3.62
N ASP A 184 -2.50 11.54 4.06
CA ASP A 184 -3.80 11.96 3.58
C ASP A 184 -3.69 12.99 2.45
N ILE A 185 -4.76 13.08 1.66
CA ILE A 185 -4.87 14.05 0.57
C ILE A 185 -6.22 14.75 0.72
N MET A 186 -6.20 16.07 0.74
CA MET A 186 -7.38 16.90 0.76
C MET A 186 -7.43 17.75 -0.50
N SER A 187 -8.56 17.82 -1.19
CA SER A 187 -8.74 18.69 -2.33
C SER A 187 -10.06 19.44 -2.29
N TYR A 188 -10.03 20.65 -2.80
CA TYR A 188 -11.22 21.48 -2.97
C TYR A 188 -11.16 22.14 -4.34
N SER A 189 -12.28 22.12 -5.05
CA SER A 189 -12.46 22.78 -6.34
C SER A 189 -13.72 23.62 -6.33
N TYR A 190 -13.61 24.80 -6.90
CA TYR A 190 -14.72 25.73 -7.10
C TYR A 190 -14.74 26.15 -8.58
N THR A 191 -15.86 25.89 -9.23
CA THR A 191 -16.11 26.32 -10.62
C THR A 191 -17.27 27.28 -10.65
N LYS A 192 -17.11 28.37 -11.34
CA LYS A 192 -18.13 29.39 -11.58
C LYS A 192 -18.15 29.78 -13.05
N ASP A 193 -19.37 30.08 -13.55
CA ASP A 193 -19.54 30.79 -14.79
C ASP A 193 -18.78 32.12 -14.77
N ALA A 194 -18.00 32.38 -15.82
CA ALA A 194 -17.14 33.56 -15.97
C ALA A 194 -17.80 34.68 -16.78
N GLU A 195 -19.00 34.48 -17.34
CA GLU A 195 -19.71 35.48 -18.12
C GLU A 195 -20.44 36.52 -17.26
N GLY A 196 -20.58 36.26 -15.96
CA GLY A 196 -20.92 37.27 -14.95
C GLY A 196 -22.41 37.67 -14.87
N ASN A 197 -23.30 36.91 -15.44
CA ASN A 197 -24.75 37.24 -15.45
C ASN A 197 -25.56 36.32 -14.50
N ASP A 198 -25.21 36.33 -13.25
CA ASP A 198 -25.81 35.48 -12.17
C ASP A 198 -27.34 35.62 -12.00
N SER A 199 -27.99 36.58 -12.64
CA SER A 199 -29.44 36.82 -12.55
C SER A 199 -30.25 36.14 -13.64
N ALA A 200 -29.62 35.84 -14.81
CA ALA A 200 -30.30 35.24 -15.96
C ALA A 200 -29.86 33.76 -16.12
N TYR A 201 -28.59 33.48 -16.01
CA TYR A 201 -28.03 32.14 -16.09
C TYR A 201 -26.72 32.09 -15.32
N GLY A 202 -26.24 30.89 -15.03
CA GLY A 202 -24.94 30.71 -14.35
C GLY A 202 -24.82 29.35 -13.70
N THR A 203 -23.58 28.94 -13.49
CA THR A 203 -23.21 27.68 -12.83
C THR A 203 -22.27 27.95 -11.67
N LYS A 204 -22.50 27.27 -10.57
CA LYS A 204 -21.59 27.26 -9.40
C LYS A 204 -21.44 25.82 -8.90
N ASN A 205 -20.23 25.26 -9.02
CA ASN A 205 -19.91 23.93 -8.57
C ASN A 205 -18.90 23.97 -7.44
N TYR A 206 -19.12 23.16 -6.43
CA TYR A 206 -18.24 22.96 -5.30
C TYR A 206 -17.92 21.48 -5.20
N TYR A 207 -16.65 21.13 -5.18
CA TYR A 207 -16.21 19.77 -4.95
C TYR A 207 -15.19 19.76 -3.83
N PHE A 208 -15.39 18.88 -2.88
CA PHE A 208 -14.46 18.60 -1.79
C PHE A 208 -14.17 17.10 -1.78
N SER A 209 -12.92 16.70 -1.58
CA SER A 209 -12.56 15.33 -1.31
C SER A 209 -11.47 15.25 -0.25
N TYR A 210 -11.54 14.19 0.53
CA TYR A 210 -10.54 13.83 1.52
C TYR A 210 -10.30 12.33 1.42
N SER A 211 -9.03 11.90 1.38
CA SER A 211 -8.67 10.49 1.32
C SER A 211 -7.52 10.19 2.26
N LEU A 212 -7.58 9.03 2.90
CA LEU A 212 -6.70 8.57 3.96
C LEU A 212 -6.41 7.08 3.79
N PRO A 213 -5.15 6.63 3.79
CA PRO A 213 -4.81 5.21 3.80
C PRO A 213 -4.95 4.60 5.19
N TYR A 214 -5.33 3.33 5.22
CA TYR A 214 -5.26 2.52 6.42
C TYR A 214 -4.88 1.09 6.04
N LYS A 215 -3.61 0.74 6.18
CA LYS A 215 -3.04 -0.56 5.81
C LYS A 215 -3.32 -0.91 4.34
N ASP A 216 -4.14 -1.94 4.11
CA ASP A 216 -4.51 -2.41 2.76
C ASP A 216 -5.61 -1.58 2.11
N TYR A 217 -6.23 -0.65 2.84
CA TYR A 217 -7.39 0.11 2.40
C TYR A 217 -7.08 1.59 2.23
N THR A 218 -7.80 2.23 1.33
CA THR A 218 -7.88 3.69 1.23
C THR A 218 -9.32 4.12 1.42
N PHE A 219 -9.56 4.93 2.44
CA PHE A 219 -10.86 5.53 2.70
C PHE A 219 -10.94 6.89 2.03
N SER A 220 -12.05 7.16 1.36
CA SER A 220 -12.28 8.45 0.70
C SER A 220 -13.69 8.94 1.00
N VAL A 221 -13.79 10.24 1.25
CA VAL A 221 -15.06 10.97 1.38
C VAL A 221 -15.04 12.10 0.38
N SER A 222 -16.12 12.25 -0.36
CA SER A 222 -16.30 13.39 -1.27
C SER A 222 -17.65 14.03 -1.10
N LYS A 223 -17.70 15.34 -1.32
CA LYS A 223 -18.94 16.13 -1.34
C LYS A 223 -18.97 16.99 -2.59
N TYR A 224 -20.02 16.85 -3.33
CA TYR A 224 -20.29 17.65 -4.53
C TYR A 224 -21.55 18.47 -4.31
N ARG A 225 -21.53 19.72 -4.76
CA ARG A 225 -22.69 20.60 -4.79
C ARG A 225 -22.69 21.37 -6.09
N ASN A 226 -23.74 21.18 -6.86
CA ASN A 226 -23.99 21.92 -8.09
C ASN A 226 -25.17 22.88 -7.87
N ARG A 227 -25.04 24.11 -8.34
CA ARG A 227 -26.12 25.09 -8.45
C ARG A 227 -26.05 25.68 -9.86
N PHE A 228 -27.17 25.70 -10.53
CA PHE A 228 -27.26 26.33 -11.82
C PHE A 228 -28.53 27.16 -11.90
N TYR A 229 -28.48 28.21 -12.68
CA TYR A 229 -29.59 29.08 -13.05
C TYR A 229 -29.67 29.05 -14.55
N GLN A 230 -30.89 28.91 -15.08
CA GLN A 230 -31.08 28.95 -16.51
C GLN A 230 -32.33 29.80 -16.84
N THR A 231 -32.26 30.56 -17.92
CA THR A 231 -33.42 31.28 -18.46
C THR A 231 -34.30 30.29 -19.21
N VAL A 232 -35.54 30.15 -18.74
CA VAL A 232 -36.56 29.38 -19.46
C VAL A 232 -37.29 30.36 -20.42
N PRO A 233 -37.24 30.12 -21.73
CA PRO A 233 -38.04 30.93 -22.65
C PRO A 233 -39.53 30.87 -22.25
N SER A 234 -40.15 32.00 -22.05
CA SER A 234 -41.59 32.05 -21.81
C SER A 234 -42.33 31.46 -23.01
N LEU A 235 -43.07 30.38 -22.81
CA LEU A 235 -44.03 29.89 -23.79
C LEU A 235 -45.07 30.98 -23.96
N SER A 236 -44.99 31.70 -25.07
CA SER A 236 -46.09 32.57 -25.53
C SER A 236 -47.27 31.67 -25.86
N LEU A 237 -48.30 31.67 -25.00
CA LEU A 237 -49.58 31.10 -25.32
C LEU A 237 -50.19 31.98 -26.43
N ILE A 238 -50.07 31.54 -27.67
CA ILE A 238 -50.86 32.09 -28.77
C ILE A 238 -52.30 31.57 -28.56
N HIS A 239 -53.17 32.41 -28.01
CA HIS A 239 -54.60 32.17 -28.10
C HIS A 239 -54.99 32.32 -29.55
N ILE A 240 -55.35 31.21 -30.19
CA ILE A 240 -56.09 31.22 -31.48
C ILE A 240 -57.57 31.40 -31.19
#